data_487a2cb94a2fb1730553794bb10647ed
#
_entry.id   487a2cb94a2fb1730553794bb10647ed
#
_cell.length_a   1.000
_cell.length_b   1.000
_cell.length_c   1.000
_cell.angle_alpha   90.00
_cell.angle_beta   90.00
_cell.angle_gamma   90.00
#
_symmetry.space_group_name_H-M   'P 1'
#
loop_
_entity.id
_entity.type
_entity.pdbx_description
1 polymer ?
#
loop_
_entity_poly.entity_id
_entity_poly.type
_entity_poly.pdbx_seq_one_letter_code
_entity_poly.pdbx_strand_id
1 'polypeptide(L)'
;PWIANQARLLDLNISPKAAALMAESMGSKLSRVRMELEKYRGLLGAEGNVDADVVQRHTGISKTYNNFELIKALAAKDHPKVYRIAKSMARNSKEQPLVLTIGLLYSTFSKAYAYSSLINKQASHACKALNMSEWALRDVALVAQNYTQAKLQRIIGYLRAADGQSKGMGAPHLNDSNILHELLFKILA
;
A
#
# COMPACT_ATOMS: atom_id res chain seq x y z
N PRO A 1 -10.53 -3.78 13.97
CA PRO A 1 -11.54 -4.36 14.87
C PRO A 1 -12.66 -5.08 14.12
N TRP A 2 -13.32 -4.45 13.12
CA TRP A 2 -14.49 -5.02 12.43
C TRP A 2 -14.16 -6.32 11.66
N ILE A 3 -13.07 -6.35 10.89
CA ILE A 3 -12.63 -7.54 10.11
C ILE A 3 -12.37 -8.73 11.03
N ALA A 4 -11.68 -8.50 12.14
CA ALA A 4 -11.42 -9.56 13.12
C ALA A 4 -12.69 -10.12 13.74
N ASN A 5 -13.68 -9.28 14.01
CA ASN A 5 -15.00 -9.73 14.49
C ASN A 5 -15.75 -10.54 13.43
N GLN A 6 -15.74 -10.11 12.16
CA GLN A 6 -16.36 -10.86 11.07
C GLN A 6 -15.68 -12.21 10.82
N ALA A 7 -14.35 -12.28 10.91
CA ALA A 7 -13.62 -13.53 10.82
C ALA A 7 -14.02 -14.52 11.92
N ARG A 8 -14.13 -14.02 13.17
CA ARG A 8 -14.58 -14.84 14.31
C ARG A 8 -16.01 -15.36 14.14
N LEU A 9 -16.93 -14.54 13.60
CA LEU A 9 -18.31 -14.98 13.31
C LEU A 9 -18.37 -16.07 12.23
N LEU A 10 -17.32 -16.23 11.45
CA LEU A 10 -17.17 -17.27 10.42
C LEU A 10 -16.22 -18.40 10.89
N ASP A 11 -15.96 -18.53 12.18
CA ASP A 11 -15.02 -19.50 12.76
C ASP A 11 -13.64 -19.48 12.09
N LEU A 12 -13.10 -18.28 11.85
CA LEU A 12 -11.77 -18.07 11.27
C LEU A 12 -10.87 -17.34 12.27
N ASN A 13 -9.62 -17.77 12.33
CA ASN A 13 -8.55 -17.09 13.06
C ASN A 13 -7.78 -16.18 12.09
N ILE A 14 -7.96 -14.87 12.19
CA ILE A 14 -7.26 -13.91 11.33
C ILE A 14 -6.13 -13.19 12.08
N SER A 15 -4.93 -13.19 11.50
CA SER A 15 -3.81 -12.44 12.06
C SER A 15 -4.03 -10.93 11.92
N PRO A 16 -3.50 -10.09 12.83
CA PRO A 16 -3.59 -8.63 12.73
C PRO A 16 -3.04 -8.09 11.40
N LYS A 17 -1.99 -8.72 10.88
CA LYS A 17 -1.35 -8.38 9.60
C LYS A 17 -2.28 -8.69 8.42
N ALA A 18 -2.95 -9.83 8.44
CA ALA A 18 -3.92 -10.20 7.41
C ALA A 18 -5.14 -9.27 7.42
N ALA A 19 -5.68 -8.95 8.59
CA ALA A 19 -6.79 -8.03 8.74
C ALA A 19 -6.46 -6.62 8.23
N ALA A 20 -5.23 -6.13 8.51
CA ALA A 20 -4.76 -4.85 7.98
C ALA A 20 -4.62 -4.89 6.45
N LEU A 21 -4.05 -5.96 5.90
CA LEU A 21 -3.90 -6.15 4.46
C LEU A 21 -5.25 -6.20 3.73
N MET A 22 -6.25 -6.89 4.30
CA MET A 22 -7.62 -6.88 3.77
C MET A 22 -8.24 -5.49 3.80
N ALA A 23 -8.10 -4.76 4.92
CA ALA A 23 -8.62 -3.40 5.05
C ALA A 23 -8.03 -2.44 4.00
N GLU A 24 -6.73 -2.55 3.74
CA GLU A 24 -6.04 -1.71 2.77
C GLU A 24 -6.40 -2.09 1.33
N SER A 25 -6.48 -3.38 1.02
CA SER A 25 -6.75 -3.86 -0.34
C SER A 25 -8.22 -3.70 -0.77
N MET A 26 -9.16 -3.73 0.18
CA MET A 26 -10.61 -3.69 -0.11
C MET A 26 -11.25 -2.35 0.26
N GLY A 27 -10.53 -1.50 0.99
CA GLY A 27 -11.01 -0.19 1.42
C GLY A 27 -12.25 -0.32 2.33
N SER A 28 -13.20 0.61 2.17
CA SER A 28 -14.44 0.68 2.96
C SER A 28 -15.57 -0.26 2.46
N LYS A 29 -15.30 -1.11 1.47
CA LYS A 29 -16.32 -2.04 0.91
C LYS A 29 -16.50 -3.26 1.81
N LEU A 30 -17.27 -3.10 2.89
CA LEU A 30 -17.49 -4.14 3.91
C LEU A 30 -18.06 -5.44 3.34
N SER A 31 -18.96 -5.35 2.34
CA SER A 31 -19.53 -6.51 1.64
C SER A 31 -18.45 -7.35 0.95
N ARG A 32 -17.45 -6.70 0.32
CA ARG A 32 -16.34 -7.41 -0.34
C ARG A 32 -15.45 -8.12 0.67
N VAL A 33 -15.16 -7.47 1.80
CA VAL A 33 -14.39 -8.09 2.89
C VAL A 33 -15.11 -9.35 3.39
N ARG A 34 -16.42 -9.28 3.60
CA ARG A 34 -17.23 -10.42 4.05
C ARG A 34 -17.20 -11.57 3.05
N MET A 35 -17.41 -11.30 1.76
CA MET A 35 -17.34 -12.33 0.70
C MET A 35 -15.97 -13.03 0.67
N GLU A 36 -14.89 -12.29 0.86
CA GLU A 36 -13.55 -12.90 0.90
C GLU A 36 -13.35 -13.75 2.16
N LEU A 37 -13.85 -13.33 3.31
CA LEU A 37 -13.80 -14.15 4.53
C LEU A 37 -14.63 -15.42 4.39
N GLU A 38 -15.83 -15.35 3.80
CA GLU A 38 -16.66 -16.52 3.49
C GLU A 38 -15.94 -17.50 2.54
N LYS A 39 -15.27 -16.98 1.55
CA LYS A 39 -14.40 -17.79 0.66
C LYS A 39 -13.26 -18.46 1.44
N TYR A 40 -12.58 -17.73 2.34
CA TYR A 40 -11.54 -18.34 3.19
C TYR A 40 -12.11 -19.43 4.09
N ARG A 41 -13.32 -19.22 4.63
CA ARG A 41 -14.00 -20.26 5.42
C ARG A 41 -14.24 -21.53 4.61
N GLY A 42 -14.66 -21.38 3.34
CA GLY A 42 -14.82 -22.51 2.42
C GLY A 42 -13.50 -23.22 2.06
N LEU A 43 -12.38 -22.47 1.98
CA LEU A 43 -11.07 -22.99 1.61
C LEU A 43 -10.32 -23.65 2.77
N LEU A 44 -10.40 -23.08 3.97
CA LEU A 44 -9.57 -23.46 5.11
C LEU A 44 -10.31 -24.31 6.14
N GLY A 45 -11.64 -24.41 6.03
CA GLY A 45 -12.47 -25.09 7.03
C GLY A 45 -12.69 -24.27 8.30
N ALA A 46 -13.35 -24.89 9.31
CA ALA A 46 -13.54 -24.30 10.64
C ALA A 46 -12.17 -24.10 11.31
N GLU A 47 -12.06 -23.03 12.10
CA GLU A 47 -10.83 -22.64 12.82
C GLU A 47 -9.63 -22.37 11.90
N GLY A 48 -9.88 -22.19 10.60
CA GLY A 48 -8.83 -21.92 9.61
C GLY A 48 -8.04 -20.65 9.93
N ASN A 49 -6.71 -20.72 9.81
CA ASN A 49 -5.83 -19.59 10.07
C ASN A 49 -5.64 -18.74 8.81
N VAL A 50 -6.14 -17.50 8.85
CA VAL A 50 -5.98 -16.50 7.80
C VAL A 50 -4.78 -15.63 8.15
N ASP A 51 -3.65 -15.95 7.56
CA ASP A 51 -2.44 -15.13 7.62
C ASP A 51 -2.32 -14.21 6.39
N ALA A 52 -1.27 -13.38 6.34
CA ALA A 52 -1.03 -12.47 5.22
C ALA A 52 -0.80 -13.22 3.90
N ASP A 53 -0.23 -14.44 3.94
CA ASP A 53 0.05 -15.24 2.76
C ASP A 53 -1.24 -15.84 2.17
N VAL A 54 -2.19 -16.24 3.02
CA VAL A 54 -3.54 -16.66 2.61
C VAL A 54 -4.26 -15.51 1.92
N VAL A 55 -4.24 -14.32 2.53
CA VAL A 55 -4.85 -13.11 1.92
C VAL A 55 -4.20 -12.81 0.57
N GLN A 56 -2.88 -12.83 0.47
CA GLN A 56 -2.18 -12.56 -0.79
C GLN A 56 -2.48 -13.60 -1.87
N ARG A 57 -2.55 -14.89 -1.52
CA ARG A 57 -2.79 -15.97 -2.47
C ARG A 57 -4.21 -16.01 -3.02
N HIS A 58 -5.19 -15.69 -2.18
CA HIS A 58 -6.60 -15.96 -2.50
C HIS A 58 -7.43 -14.71 -2.83
N THR A 59 -6.95 -13.50 -2.50
CA THR A 59 -7.66 -12.25 -2.82
C THR A 59 -7.42 -11.76 -4.25
N GLY A 60 -6.67 -12.51 -5.07
CA GLY A 60 -6.24 -12.04 -6.39
C GLY A 60 -5.18 -10.93 -6.30
N ILE A 61 -4.63 -10.71 -5.09
CA ILE A 61 -3.39 -9.95 -4.92
C ILE A 61 -2.30 -10.87 -5.45
N SER A 62 -1.97 -10.70 -6.72
CA SER A 62 -1.00 -11.51 -7.46
C SER A 62 0.25 -11.77 -6.60
N LYS A 63 0.83 -12.99 -6.71
CA LYS A 63 2.19 -13.32 -6.23
C LYS A 63 3.26 -12.41 -6.85
N THR A 64 2.89 -11.68 -7.87
CA THR A 64 3.62 -10.58 -8.46
C THR A 64 3.73 -9.46 -7.44
N TYR A 65 4.89 -8.87 -7.28
CA TYR A 65 5.15 -7.70 -6.44
C TYR A 65 3.95 -6.74 -6.44
N ASN A 66 3.45 -6.42 -5.24
CA ASN A 66 2.31 -5.53 -5.07
C ASN A 66 2.75 -4.14 -4.61
N ASN A 67 1.83 -3.21 -4.56
CA ASN A 67 2.08 -1.84 -4.12
C ASN A 67 2.67 -1.75 -2.70
N PHE A 68 2.37 -2.70 -1.80
CA PHE A 68 2.91 -2.71 -0.44
C PHE A 68 4.39 -3.07 -0.44
N GLU A 69 4.80 -4.00 -1.29
CA GLU A 69 6.22 -4.31 -1.45
C GLU A 69 6.99 -3.17 -2.08
N LEU A 70 6.36 -2.42 -3.00
CA LEU A 70 6.93 -1.20 -3.56
C LEU A 70 7.13 -0.14 -2.47
N ILE A 71 6.11 0.10 -1.65
CA ILE A 71 6.19 1.05 -0.52
C ILE A 71 7.31 0.66 0.43
N LYS A 72 7.42 -0.61 0.82
CA LYS A 72 8.48 -1.10 1.71
C LYS A 72 9.87 -0.94 1.10
N ALA A 73 10.02 -1.26 -0.18
CA ALA A 73 11.29 -1.09 -0.88
C ALA A 73 11.68 0.39 -0.99
N LEU A 74 10.72 1.28 -1.26
CA LEU A 74 10.94 2.73 -1.26
C LEU A 74 11.26 3.25 0.14
N ALA A 75 10.53 2.80 1.17
CA ALA A 75 10.80 3.18 2.55
C ALA A 75 12.21 2.82 2.98
N ALA A 76 12.71 1.65 2.57
CA ALA A 76 14.06 1.18 2.84
C ALA A 76 15.13 1.74 1.88
N LYS A 77 14.74 2.51 0.85
CA LYS A 77 15.62 2.94 -0.26
C LYS A 77 16.34 1.78 -0.96
N ASP A 78 15.68 0.62 -1.05
CA ASP A 78 16.21 -0.55 -1.76
C ASP A 78 16.01 -0.38 -3.27
N HIS A 79 16.94 0.37 -3.90
CA HIS A 79 16.90 0.68 -5.33
C HIS A 79 16.74 -0.57 -6.21
N PRO A 80 17.57 -1.64 -6.05
CA PRO A 80 17.44 -2.83 -6.88
C PRO A 80 16.06 -3.48 -6.78
N LYS A 81 15.49 -3.52 -5.57
CA LYS A 81 14.17 -4.10 -5.34
C LYS A 81 13.07 -3.24 -5.95
N VAL A 82 13.13 -1.91 -5.80
CA VAL A 82 12.18 -0.97 -6.43
C VAL A 82 12.12 -1.19 -7.95
N TYR A 83 13.28 -1.27 -8.62
CA TYR A 83 13.32 -1.49 -10.08
C TYR A 83 12.79 -2.86 -10.49
N ARG A 84 13.06 -3.92 -9.73
CA ARG A 84 12.49 -5.25 -10.00
C ARG A 84 10.97 -5.24 -9.87
N ILE A 85 10.45 -4.57 -8.85
CA ILE A 85 9.00 -4.42 -8.64
C ILE A 85 8.38 -3.62 -9.79
N ALA A 86 8.95 -2.47 -10.15
CA ALA A 86 8.47 -1.63 -11.25
C ALA A 86 8.39 -2.41 -12.57
N LYS A 87 9.44 -3.19 -12.90
CA LYS A 87 9.47 -4.04 -14.09
C LYS A 87 8.38 -5.10 -14.08
N SER A 88 8.08 -5.68 -12.92
CA SER A 88 7.00 -6.65 -12.77
C SER A 88 5.62 -5.99 -12.92
N MET A 89 5.43 -4.81 -12.33
CA MET A 89 4.17 -4.04 -12.43
C MET A 89 3.89 -3.61 -13.88
N ALA A 90 4.93 -3.17 -14.60
CA ALA A 90 4.83 -2.81 -16.02
C ALA A 90 4.33 -3.97 -16.90
N ARG A 91 4.68 -5.23 -16.57
CA ARG A 91 4.21 -6.42 -17.29
C ARG A 91 2.77 -6.80 -16.97
N ASN A 92 2.26 -6.36 -15.82
CA ASN A 92 0.93 -6.71 -15.30
C ASN A 92 0.06 -5.45 -15.07
N SER A 93 0.14 -4.47 -15.96
CA SER A 93 -0.51 -3.16 -15.83
C SER A 93 -2.05 -3.24 -15.70
N LYS A 94 -2.69 -4.28 -16.27
CA LYS A 94 -4.13 -4.51 -16.13
C LYS A 94 -4.54 -4.88 -14.71
N GLU A 95 -3.69 -5.63 -13.99
CA GLU A 95 -3.96 -6.05 -12.61
C GLU A 95 -3.54 -4.97 -11.59
N GLN A 96 -2.63 -4.09 -11.97
CA GLN A 96 -2.08 -3.04 -11.12
C GLN A 96 -2.14 -1.68 -11.83
N PRO A 97 -3.32 -1.05 -11.89
CA PRO A 97 -3.48 0.25 -12.53
C PRO A 97 -2.58 1.31 -11.89
N LEU A 98 -1.85 2.07 -12.71
CA LEU A 98 -0.90 3.10 -12.25
C LEU A 98 -1.56 4.12 -11.31
N VAL A 99 -2.80 4.52 -11.59
CA VAL A 99 -3.56 5.48 -10.77
C VAL A 99 -3.70 5.01 -9.32
N LEU A 100 -3.95 3.71 -9.10
CA LEU A 100 -4.03 3.13 -7.75
C LEU A 100 -2.66 3.14 -7.06
N THR A 101 -1.59 2.83 -7.79
CA THR A 101 -0.21 2.89 -7.29
C THR A 101 0.16 4.30 -6.86
N ILE A 102 -0.11 5.31 -7.70
CA ILE A 102 0.13 6.72 -7.39
C ILE A 102 -0.66 7.14 -6.15
N GLY A 103 -1.95 6.76 -6.05
CA GLY A 103 -2.79 7.08 -4.90
C GLY A 103 -2.25 6.52 -3.58
N LEU A 104 -1.78 5.27 -3.58
CA LEU A 104 -1.18 4.64 -2.40
C LEU A 104 0.16 5.27 -2.01
N LEU A 105 1.03 5.55 -2.98
CA LEU A 105 2.28 6.27 -2.75
C LEU A 105 2.01 7.68 -2.20
N TYR A 106 1.05 8.40 -2.77
CA TYR A 106 0.65 9.73 -2.29
C TYR A 106 0.18 9.67 -0.84
N SER A 107 -0.68 8.72 -0.49
CA SER A 107 -1.14 8.53 0.89
C SER A 107 0.02 8.27 1.84
N THR A 108 0.96 7.39 1.45
CA THR A 108 2.11 7.03 2.29
C THR A 108 3.06 8.19 2.49
N PHE A 109 3.48 8.88 1.42
CA PHE A 109 4.43 9.98 1.49
C PHE A 109 3.83 11.23 2.14
N SER A 110 2.53 11.51 1.95
CA SER A 110 1.83 12.60 2.63
C SER A 110 1.73 12.34 4.14
N LYS A 111 1.43 11.10 4.54
CA LYS A 111 1.43 10.71 5.95
C LYS A 111 2.82 10.75 6.57
N ALA A 112 3.86 10.37 5.82
CA ALA A 112 5.25 10.49 6.27
C ALA A 112 5.66 11.95 6.46
N TYR A 113 5.23 12.82 5.56
CA TYR A 113 5.44 14.28 5.71
C TYR A 113 4.74 14.81 6.98
N ALA A 114 3.47 14.45 7.19
CA ALA A 114 2.74 14.83 8.39
C ALA A 114 3.37 14.24 9.66
N TYR A 115 3.78 12.94 9.63
CA TYR A 115 4.47 12.28 10.73
C TYR A 115 5.78 12.99 11.12
N SER A 116 6.54 13.48 10.11
CA SER A 116 7.80 14.20 10.37
C SER A 116 7.61 15.48 11.20
N SER A 117 6.41 16.09 11.10
CA SER A 117 6.03 17.32 11.81
C SER A 117 5.36 17.08 13.17
N LEU A 118 5.07 15.81 13.54
CA LEU A 118 4.47 15.51 14.84
C LEU A 118 5.47 15.73 15.97
N ILE A 119 5.03 16.46 17.01
CA ILE A 119 5.78 16.65 18.24
C ILE A 119 5.84 15.35 19.03
N ASN A 120 4.69 14.67 19.19
CA ASN A 120 4.60 13.38 19.86
C ASN A 120 4.52 12.24 18.82
N LYS A 121 5.58 11.44 18.75
CA LYS A 121 5.71 10.30 17.82
C LYS A 121 5.40 8.95 18.47
N GLN A 122 4.82 8.93 19.66
CA GLN A 122 4.31 7.67 20.24
C GLN A 122 3.28 7.02 19.30
N ALA A 123 3.38 5.69 19.14
CA ALA A 123 2.58 4.97 18.14
C ALA A 123 1.07 5.22 18.30
N SER A 124 0.55 5.17 19.52
CA SER A 124 -0.89 5.40 19.80
C SER A 124 -1.36 6.80 19.40
N HIS A 125 -0.53 7.83 19.65
CA HIS A 125 -0.83 9.21 19.28
C HIS A 125 -0.72 9.42 17.77
N ALA A 126 0.36 8.93 17.15
CA ALA A 126 0.60 9.06 15.73
C ALA A 126 -0.49 8.31 14.90
N CYS A 127 -0.90 7.13 15.33
CA CYS A 127 -1.98 6.37 14.69
C CYS A 127 -3.30 7.16 14.68
N LYS A 128 -3.65 7.81 15.81
CA LYS A 128 -4.86 8.65 15.89
C LYS A 128 -4.74 9.89 15.00
N ALA A 129 -3.60 10.61 15.11
CA ALA A 129 -3.37 11.83 14.35
C ALA A 129 -3.38 11.62 12.83
N LEU A 130 -2.84 10.48 12.36
CA LEU A 130 -2.73 10.16 10.94
C LEU A 130 -3.86 9.24 10.43
N ASN A 131 -4.80 8.87 11.31
CA ASN A 131 -5.90 7.95 11.01
C ASN A 131 -5.41 6.67 10.31
N MET A 132 -4.53 5.92 10.99
CA MET A 132 -3.90 4.72 10.43
C MET A 132 -3.63 3.67 11.51
N SER A 133 -3.41 2.41 11.09
CA SER A 133 -3.05 1.31 11.97
C SER A 133 -1.56 1.36 12.35
N GLU A 134 -1.20 0.74 13.50
CA GLU A 134 0.19 0.62 13.92
C GLU A 134 1.07 -0.11 12.90
N TRP A 135 0.48 -1.08 12.19
CA TRP A 135 1.20 -1.81 11.16
C TRP A 135 1.62 -0.88 9.99
N ALA A 136 0.69 -0.06 9.50
CA ALA A 136 0.97 0.90 8.43
C ALA A 136 1.88 2.05 8.90
N LEU A 137 1.82 2.39 10.19
CA LEU A 137 2.69 3.41 10.78
C LEU A 137 4.18 3.06 10.67
N ARG A 138 4.54 1.78 10.70
CA ARG A 138 5.94 1.34 10.59
C ARG A 138 6.56 1.76 9.26
N ASP A 139 5.87 1.55 8.16
CA ASP A 139 6.34 1.94 6.83
C ASP A 139 6.40 3.47 6.69
N VAL A 140 5.40 4.19 7.22
CA VAL A 140 5.37 5.66 7.24
C VAL A 140 6.49 6.25 8.09
N ALA A 141 6.75 5.68 9.27
CA ALA A 141 7.85 6.11 10.14
C ALA A 141 9.22 5.88 9.48
N LEU A 142 9.39 4.73 8.81
CA LEU A 142 10.62 4.41 8.08
C LEU A 142 10.84 5.37 6.90
N VAL A 143 9.79 5.73 6.16
CA VAL A 143 9.85 6.76 5.12
C VAL A 143 10.27 8.10 5.73
N ALA A 144 9.64 8.52 6.82
CA ALA A 144 9.96 9.80 7.48
C ALA A 144 11.38 9.84 8.07
N GLN A 145 11.96 8.68 8.40
CA GLN A 145 13.34 8.54 8.85
C GLN A 145 14.34 8.66 7.68
N ASN A 146 14.03 8.05 6.55
CA ASN A 146 14.94 7.94 5.41
C ASN A 146 14.85 9.10 4.41
N TYR A 147 13.77 9.88 4.46
CA TYR A 147 13.55 11.02 3.56
C TYR A 147 13.41 12.31 4.38
N THR A 148 14.19 13.32 4.03
CA THR A 148 14.08 14.65 4.64
C THR A 148 12.71 15.27 4.33
N GLN A 149 12.25 16.16 5.19
CA GLN A 149 10.97 16.87 4.99
C GLN A 149 10.92 17.61 3.65
N ALA A 150 12.01 18.27 3.24
CA ALA A 150 12.12 18.92 1.95
C ALA A 150 12.03 17.93 0.77
N LYS A 151 12.61 16.70 0.92
CA LYS A 151 12.49 15.65 -0.07
C LYS A 151 11.07 15.11 -0.14
N LEU A 152 10.41 14.89 1.00
CA LEU A 152 9.01 14.44 1.06
C LEU A 152 8.09 15.43 0.34
N GLN A 153 8.28 16.73 0.54
CA GLN A 153 7.52 17.77 -0.15
C GLN A 153 7.71 17.70 -1.68
N ARG A 154 8.95 17.51 -2.14
CA ARG A 154 9.23 17.33 -3.58
C ARG A 154 8.58 16.07 -4.14
N ILE A 155 8.63 14.95 -3.40
CA ILE A 155 8.00 13.69 -3.79
C ILE A 155 6.50 13.86 -3.95
N ILE A 156 5.83 14.57 -3.07
CA ILE A 156 4.39 14.88 -3.19
C ILE A 156 4.12 15.64 -4.50
N GLY A 157 4.99 16.59 -4.86
CA GLY A 157 4.94 17.29 -6.15
C GLY A 157 5.11 16.35 -7.35
N TYR A 158 6.06 15.42 -7.29
CA TYR A 158 6.27 14.42 -8.35
C TYR A 158 5.07 13.48 -8.51
N LEU A 159 4.47 13.05 -7.40
CA LEU A 159 3.27 12.21 -7.42
C LEU A 159 2.08 12.93 -8.03
N ARG A 160 1.90 14.23 -7.73
CA ARG A 160 0.87 15.06 -8.35
C ARG A 160 1.08 15.19 -9.87
N ALA A 161 2.31 15.41 -10.30
CA ALA A 161 2.64 15.49 -11.73
C ALA A 161 2.37 14.16 -12.43
N ALA A 162 2.78 13.03 -11.84
CA ALA A 162 2.53 11.69 -12.38
C ALA A 162 1.03 11.34 -12.45
N ASP A 163 0.23 11.78 -11.46
CA ASP A 163 -1.23 11.63 -11.51
C ASP A 163 -1.84 12.39 -12.68
N GLY A 164 -1.41 13.64 -12.92
CA GLY A 164 -1.81 14.41 -14.07
C GLY A 164 -1.45 13.73 -15.40
N GLN A 165 -0.21 13.26 -15.53
CA GLN A 165 0.28 12.54 -16.72
C GLN A 165 -0.50 11.24 -16.97
N SER A 166 -0.83 10.47 -15.92
CA SER A 166 -1.64 9.25 -16.04
C SER A 166 -3.06 9.51 -16.55
N LYS A 167 -3.54 10.74 -16.44
CA LYS A 167 -4.84 11.24 -16.93
C LYS A 167 -4.73 11.98 -18.27
N GLY A 168 -3.56 11.93 -18.91
CA GLY A 168 -3.33 12.57 -20.22
C GLY A 168 -2.97 14.06 -20.16
N MET A 169 -2.72 14.62 -18.98
CA MET A 169 -2.35 16.03 -18.85
C MET A 169 -0.86 16.23 -19.20
N GLY A 170 -0.58 17.04 -20.19
CA GLY A 170 0.77 17.53 -20.52
C GLY A 170 1.66 16.56 -21.30
N ALA A 171 1.32 15.28 -21.43
CA ALA A 171 2.10 14.29 -22.21
C ALA A 171 1.22 13.14 -22.71
N PRO A 172 0.44 13.31 -23.76
CA PRO A 172 -0.58 12.35 -24.21
C PRO A 172 -0.03 11.02 -24.72
N HIS A 173 1.30 10.87 -24.86
CA HIS A 173 1.94 9.68 -25.44
C HIS A 173 2.75 8.84 -24.43
N LEU A 174 2.80 9.23 -23.16
CA LEU A 174 3.48 8.45 -22.15
C LEU A 174 2.62 7.26 -21.72
N ASN A 175 3.19 6.05 -21.80
CA ASN A 175 2.54 4.88 -21.25
C ASN A 175 2.76 4.81 -19.72
N ASP A 176 1.87 4.11 -19.02
CA ASP A 176 1.90 3.93 -17.56
C ASP A 176 3.26 3.43 -17.04
N SER A 177 3.92 2.56 -17.78
CA SER A 177 5.24 2.03 -17.42
C SER A 177 6.30 3.13 -17.38
N ASN A 178 6.33 4.03 -18.36
CA ASN A 178 7.29 5.12 -18.43
C ASN A 178 7.04 6.13 -17.30
N ILE A 179 5.78 6.47 -17.05
CA ILE A 179 5.40 7.37 -15.94
C ILE A 179 5.85 6.77 -14.60
N LEU A 180 5.60 5.47 -14.38
CA LEU A 180 6.01 4.79 -13.15
C LEU A 180 7.53 4.80 -12.98
N HIS A 181 8.30 4.42 -14.02
CA HIS A 181 9.76 4.39 -13.94
C HIS A 181 10.36 5.77 -13.67
N GLU A 182 9.88 6.81 -14.35
CA GLU A 182 10.33 8.19 -14.14
C GLU A 182 10.01 8.68 -12.72
N LEU A 183 8.78 8.39 -12.24
CA LEU A 183 8.36 8.73 -10.88
C LEU A 183 9.27 8.08 -9.84
N LEU A 184 9.51 6.77 -9.95
CA LEU A 184 10.33 6.02 -8.99
C LEU A 184 11.79 6.50 -9.00
N PHE A 185 12.32 6.81 -10.19
CA PHE A 185 13.64 7.42 -10.30
C PHE A 185 13.72 8.75 -9.55
N LYS A 186 12.75 9.66 -9.76
CA LYS A 186 12.68 10.96 -9.06
C LYS A 186 12.52 10.83 -7.54
N ILE A 187 11.83 9.79 -7.07
CA ILE A 187 11.68 9.52 -5.64
C ILE A 187 13.02 9.11 -5.03
N LEU A 188 13.76 8.24 -5.70
CA LEU A 188 15.01 7.66 -5.18
C LEU A 188 16.24 8.57 -5.35
N ALA A 189 16.28 9.40 -6.40
CA ALA A 189 17.33 10.42 -6.60
C ALA A 189 17.28 11.50 -5.51
#